data_0d614c0cac8d2cbe7b089fad1bac9ec8
#
_entry.id   0d614c0cac8d2cbe7b089fad1bac9ec8
#
_cell.length_a   1.000
_cell.length_b   1.000
_cell.length_c   1.000
_cell.angle_alpha   90.00
_cell.angle_beta   90.00
_cell.angle_gamma   90.00
#
_symmetry.space_group_name_H-M   'P 1'
#
loop_
_entity.id
_entity.type
_entity.pdbx_description
1 polymer ?
#
loop_
_entity_poly.entity_id
_entity_poly.type
_entity_poly.pdbx_seq_one_letter_code
_entity_poly.pdbx_strand_id
1 'polypeptide(L)'
;MGIFNFVKEAGEKLWDSLTDHGGQGDKVTEHLKKLNIPGADKVQVNITDGKASVTGDGLTQEQKEKIQVAVGNIAGVSEVENNITTTDSHDEAAYYTVKSGDTLSAISKTVYGNANLYNKIFEANRPMLSSPDKIYPGQTLRIPHN
;
A
#
# COMPACT_ATOMS: atom_id res chain seq x y z
N MET A 1 -4.93 -12.23 -9.49
CA MET A 1 -3.50 -11.89 -9.63
C MET A 1 -3.37 -10.50 -10.26
N GLY A 2 -2.62 -9.64 -9.65
CA GLY A 2 -2.43 -8.30 -10.16
C GLY A 2 -1.00 -7.83 -10.00
N ILE A 3 -0.53 -7.08 -10.97
CA ILE A 3 0.77 -6.42 -10.92
C ILE A 3 0.51 -4.93 -10.87
N PHE A 4 1.08 -4.26 -9.87
CA PHE A 4 0.85 -2.84 -9.63
C PHE A 4 2.17 -2.10 -9.61
N ASN A 5 2.21 -0.95 -10.27
CA ASN A 5 3.41 -0.13 -10.36
C ASN A 5 3.40 0.97 -9.30
N PHE A 6 4.55 1.21 -8.69
CA PHE A 6 4.72 2.20 -7.64
C PHE A 6 5.92 3.08 -7.95
N VAL A 7 5.99 4.23 -7.30
CA VAL A 7 7.13 5.13 -7.44
C VAL A 7 8.26 4.61 -6.54
N LYS A 8 9.30 4.07 -7.18
CA LYS A 8 10.37 3.35 -6.49
C LYS A 8 11.08 4.16 -5.41
N GLU A 9 11.23 5.45 -5.61
CA GLU A 9 12.00 6.31 -4.72
C GLU A 9 11.14 6.98 -3.64
N ALA A 10 9.82 6.81 -3.73
CA ALA A 10 8.91 7.32 -2.71
C ALA A 10 8.69 6.25 -1.64
N GLY A 11 8.20 6.67 -0.49
CA GLY A 11 7.76 5.76 0.55
C GLY A 11 8.72 5.60 1.70
N GLU A 12 8.40 4.67 2.58
CA GLU A 12 9.17 4.38 3.78
C GLU A 12 10.49 3.70 3.43
N LYS A 13 11.57 4.23 3.96
CA LYS A 13 12.90 3.66 3.73
C LYS A 13 13.20 2.63 4.80
N LEU A 14 13.23 1.37 4.43
CA LEU A 14 13.48 0.25 5.35
C LEU A 14 14.90 -0.29 5.28
N TRP A 15 15.62 -0.02 4.20
CA TRP A 15 16.98 -0.52 4.00
C TRP A 15 17.79 0.45 3.17
N ASP A 16 19.10 0.29 3.23
CA ASP A 16 20.02 1.01 2.35
C ASP A 16 20.16 0.19 1.07
N SER A 17 19.77 0.77 -0.05
CA SER A 17 19.77 0.08 -1.33
C SER A 17 21.15 -0.37 -1.81
N LEU A 18 22.22 0.20 -1.25
CA LEU A 18 23.59 -0.12 -1.63
C LEU A 18 24.16 -1.29 -0.85
N THR A 19 23.66 -1.57 0.35
CA THR A 19 24.26 -2.52 1.28
C THR A 19 23.36 -3.70 1.65
N ASP A 20 22.05 -3.56 1.52
CA ASP A 20 21.09 -4.58 1.93
C ASP A 20 20.58 -5.37 0.72
N HIS A 21 21.23 -6.50 0.43
CA HIS A 21 20.85 -7.35 -0.69
C HIS A 21 20.07 -8.59 -0.29
N GLY A 22 19.96 -8.87 0.99
CA GLY A 22 19.22 -10.01 1.50
C GLY A 22 18.26 -9.59 2.59
N GLY A 23 17.23 -10.40 2.85
CA GLY A 23 16.30 -10.16 3.93
C GLY A 23 15.34 -9.00 3.71
N GLN A 24 15.26 -8.45 2.49
CA GLN A 24 14.35 -7.35 2.21
C GLN A 24 12.90 -7.76 2.42
N GLY A 25 12.54 -8.97 2.01
CA GLY A 25 11.19 -9.49 2.22
C GLY A 25 10.85 -9.60 3.71
N ASP A 26 11.81 -10.04 4.52
CA ASP A 26 11.61 -10.14 5.97
C ASP A 26 11.45 -8.76 6.60
N LYS A 27 12.20 -7.78 6.14
CA LYS A 27 12.07 -6.40 6.63
C LYS A 27 10.71 -5.81 6.30
N VAL A 28 10.19 -6.11 5.10
CA VAL A 28 8.85 -5.67 4.69
C VAL A 28 7.79 -6.35 5.56
N THR A 29 7.89 -7.66 5.78
CA THR A 29 6.94 -8.38 6.62
C THR A 29 6.92 -7.81 8.04
N GLU A 30 8.10 -7.54 8.58
CA GLU A 30 8.24 -6.95 9.91
C GLU A 30 7.63 -5.54 9.96
N HIS A 31 7.84 -4.74 8.92
CA HIS A 31 7.24 -3.42 8.80
C HIS A 31 5.71 -3.50 8.79
N LEU A 32 5.15 -4.45 8.04
CA LEU A 32 3.70 -4.65 7.99
C LEU A 32 3.14 -5.00 9.38
N LYS A 33 3.87 -5.81 10.14
CA LYS A 33 3.46 -6.17 11.50
C LYS A 33 3.54 -4.96 12.44
N LYS A 34 4.55 -4.12 12.30
CA LYS A 34 4.69 -2.90 13.09
C LYS A 34 3.55 -1.91 12.82
N LEU A 35 3.04 -1.88 11.60
CA LEU A 35 1.90 -1.05 11.24
C LEU A 35 0.59 -1.62 11.74
N ASN A 36 0.59 -2.85 12.30
CA ASN A 36 -0.61 -3.54 12.77
C ASN A 36 -1.64 -3.76 11.66
N ILE A 37 -1.16 -4.02 10.44
CA ILE A 37 -2.07 -4.29 9.32
C ILE A 37 -2.72 -5.66 9.54
N PRO A 38 -4.06 -5.74 9.53
CA PRO A 38 -4.74 -7.03 9.71
C PRO A 38 -4.34 -8.02 8.63
N GLY A 39 -3.95 -9.21 9.02
CA GLY A 39 -3.54 -10.26 8.10
C GLY A 39 -2.06 -10.25 7.75
N ALA A 40 -1.28 -9.31 8.27
CA ALA A 40 0.16 -9.20 7.98
C ALA A 40 0.93 -10.48 8.37
N ASP A 41 0.48 -11.17 9.39
CA ASP A 41 1.11 -12.41 9.85
C ASP A 41 0.80 -13.61 8.94
N LYS A 42 -0.11 -13.46 7.99
CA LYS A 42 -0.52 -14.52 7.06
C LYS A 42 0.13 -14.40 5.69
N VAL A 43 0.96 -13.38 5.48
CA VAL A 43 1.55 -13.14 4.18
C VAL A 43 3.06 -13.34 4.21
N GLN A 44 3.60 -13.66 3.02
CA GLN A 44 5.04 -13.73 2.79
C GLN A 44 5.39 -12.79 1.66
N VAL A 45 6.51 -12.10 1.79
CA VAL A 45 6.97 -11.14 0.81
C VAL A 45 8.36 -11.52 0.34
N ASN A 46 8.55 -11.56 -0.97
CA ASN A 46 9.85 -11.76 -1.60
C ASN A 46 10.14 -10.56 -2.49
N ILE A 47 11.34 -10.01 -2.39
CA ILE A 47 11.73 -8.85 -3.19
C ILE A 47 12.95 -9.19 -4.04
N THR A 48 12.84 -8.92 -5.33
CA THR A 48 13.93 -9.11 -6.30
C THR A 48 13.93 -7.91 -7.25
N ASP A 49 15.04 -7.19 -7.29
CA ASP A 49 15.23 -6.04 -8.22
C ASP A 49 14.08 -5.04 -8.18
N GLY A 50 13.61 -4.69 -6.98
CA GLY A 50 12.53 -3.72 -6.81
C GLY A 50 11.13 -4.27 -7.03
N LYS A 51 11.01 -5.55 -7.37
CA LYS A 51 9.72 -6.20 -7.53
C LYS A 51 9.39 -7.00 -6.27
N ALA A 52 8.30 -6.67 -5.63
CA ALA A 52 7.80 -7.41 -4.46
C ALA A 52 6.75 -8.41 -4.90
N SER A 53 6.90 -9.65 -4.48
CA SER A 53 5.91 -10.70 -4.71
C SER A 53 5.29 -11.03 -3.35
N VAL A 54 3.98 -10.86 -3.22
CA VAL A 54 3.26 -11.06 -1.96
C VAL A 54 2.32 -12.24 -2.11
N THR A 55 2.45 -13.22 -1.22
CA THR A 55 1.59 -14.39 -1.20
C THR A 55 0.91 -14.50 0.16
N GLY A 56 -0.29 -15.06 0.19
CA GLY A 56 -1.04 -15.25 1.41
C GLY A 56 -2.37 -15.90 1.12
N ASP A 57 -3.07 -16.33 2.17
CA ASP A 57 -4.32 -17.05 2.03
C ASP A 57 -5.24 -16.69 3.20
N GLY A 58 -6.53 -16.71 2.95
CA GLY A 58 -7.52 -16.50 3.99
C GLY A 58 -7.71 -15.05 4.42
N LEU A 59 -7.37 -14.09 3.55
CA LEU A 59 -7.56 -12.68 3.84
C LEU A 59 -8.80 -12.13 3.12
N THR A 60 -9.29 -10.97 3.60
CA THR A 60 -10.36 -10.24 2.91
C THR A 60 -9.78 -9.41 1.79
N GLN A 61 -10.63 -8.97 0.86
CA GLN A 61 -10.21 -8.08 -0.21
C GLN A 61 -9.62 -6.78 0.36
N GLU A 62 -10.22 -6.26 1.40
CA GLU A 62 -9.70 -5.06 2.07
C GLU A 62 -8.29 -5.27 2.63
N GLN A 63 -8.07 -6.40 3.31
CA GLN A 63 -6.75 -6.73 3.84
C GLN A 63 -5.72 -6.89 2.74
N LYS A 64 -6.10 -7.56 1.65
CA LYS A 64 -5.24 -7.75 0.48
C LYS A 64 -4.78 -6.40 -0.08
N GLU A 65 -5.71 -5.47 -0.23
CA GLU A 65 -5.41 -4.16 -0.80
C GLU A 65 -4.59 -3.29 0.15
N LYS A 66 -4.89 -3.33 1.44
CA LYS A 66 -4.11 -2.58 2.44
C LYS A 66 -2.67 -3.05 2.51
N ILE A 67 -2.45 -4.36 2.41
CA ILE A 67 -1.10 -4.92 2.38
C ILE A 67 -0.39 -4.48 1.10
N GLN A 68 -1.08 -4.51 -0.03
CA GLN A 68 -0.52 -4.09 -1.31
C GLN A 68 0.01 -2.66 -1.29
N VAL A 69 -0.77 -1.70 -0.80
CA VAL A 69 -0.32 -0.32 -0.76
C VAL A 69 0.79 -0.10 0.25
N ALA A 70 0.76 -0.83 1.37
CA ALA A 70 1.82 -0.73 2.36
C ALA A 70 3.15 -1.27 1.83
N VAL A 71 3.12 -2.38 1.09
CA VAL A 71 4.32 -2.95 0.47
C VAL A 71 4.83 -2.04 -0.65
N GLY A 72 3.92 -1.55 -1.49
CA GLY A 72 4.30 -0.73 -2.65
C GLY A 72 4.83 0.64 -2.26
N ASN A 73 4.42 1.18 -1.13
CA ASN A 73 4.87 2.49 -0.66
C ASN A 73 6.14 2.40 0.19
N ILE A 74 7.00 1.44 -0.12
CA ILE A 74 8.33 1.30 0.49
C ILE A 74 9.37 1.74 -0.54
N ALA A 75 10.30 2.59 -0.13
CA ALA A 75 11.36 3.05 -1.02
C ALA A 75 12.19 1.86 -1.51
N GLY A 76 12.38 1.76 -2.81
CA GLY A 76 13.04 0.64 -3.45
C GLY A 76 12.11 -0.37 -4.10
N VAL A 77 10.79 -0.27 -3.83
CA VAL A 77 9.79 -1.12 -4.47
C VAL A 77 9.16 -0.35 -5.63
N SER A 78 9.31 -0.87 -6.83
CA SER A 78 8.74 -0.26 -8.04
C SER A 78 7.53 -1.03 -8.56
N GLU A 79 7.35 -2.27 -8.11
CA GLU A 79 6.30 -3.14 -8.61
C GLU A 79 5.89 -4.12 -7.52
N VAL A 80 4.59 -4.36 -7.40
CA VAL A 80 4.05 -5.35 -6.48
C VAL A 80 3.22 -6.35 -7.26
N GLU A 81 3.58 -7.64 -7.15
CA GLU A 81 2.77 -8.73 -7.66
C GLU A 81 1.99 -9.30 -6.49
N ASN A 82 0.67 -9.09 -6.51
CA ASN A 82 -0.18 -9.46 -5.39
C ASN A 82 -0.90 -10.78 -5.67
N ASN A 83 -0.44 -11.84 -5.01
CA ASN A 83 -0.97 -13.20 -5.17
C ASN A 83 -1.71 -13.67 -3.92
N ILE A 84 -2.27 -12.75 -3.15
CA ILE A 84 -3.04 -13.10 -1.97
C ILE A 84 -4.41 -13.66 -2.38
N THR A 85 -4.77 -14.80 -1.80
CA THR A 85 -6.08 -15.42 -2.01
C THR A 85 -7.06 -14.85 -0.98
N THR A 86 -8.20 -14.36 -1.44
CA THR A 86 -9.19 -13.74 -0.57
C THR A 86 -10.34 -14.68 -0.25
N THR A 87 -10.99 -14.43 0.89
CA THR A 87 -12.14 -15.21 1.35
C THR A 87 -13.47 -14.58 0.94
N ASP A 88 -13.46 -13.36 0.46
CA ASP A 88 -14.66 -12.64 0.02
C ASP A 88 -14.52 -12.20 -1.44
N SER A 89 -15.58 -11.69 -2.01
CA SER A 89 -15.61 -11.30 -3.42
C SER A 89 -16.07 -9.86 -3.59
N HIS A 90 -15.44 -8.97 -2.84
CA HIS A 90 -15.68 -7.54 -2.98
C HIS A 90 -14.95 -7.00 -4.21
N ASP A 91 -15.49 -5.93 -4.79
CA ASP A 91 -14.87 -5.24 -5.92
C ASP A 91 -13.54 -4.63 -5.49
N GLU A 92 -12.59 -4.62 -6.43
CA GLU A 92 -11.31 -3.98 -6.19
C GLU A 92 -11.49 -2.46 -6.09
N ALA A 93 -10.76 -1.84 -5.17
CA ALA A 93 -10.71 -0.40 -5.06
C ALA A 93 -9.88 0.18 -6.20
N ALA A 94 -10.08 1.46 -6.48
CA ALA A 94 -9.19 2.20 -7.36
C ALA A 94 -7.97 2.66 -6.56
N TYR A 95 -6.96 3.18 -7.25
CA TYR A 95 -5.73 3.66 -6.65
C TYR A 95 -5.39 5.04 -7.19
N TYR A 96 -4.82 5.87 -6.34
CA TYR A 96 -4.44 7.24 -6.71
C TYR A 96 -3.01 7.50 -6.25
N THR A 97 -2.19 8.04 -7.14
CA THR A 97 -0.82 8.43 -6.80
C THR A 97 -0.81 9.92 -6.43
N VAL A 98 -0.38 10.21 -5.21
CA VAL A 98 -0.33 11.57 -4.68
C VAL A 98 0.65 12.43 -5.48
N LYS A 99 0.24 13.65 -5.79
CA LYS A 99 1.06 14.63 -6.49
C LYS A 99 1.49 15.73 -5.51
N SER A 100 2.53 16.45 -5.87
CA SER A 100 2.98 17.58 -5.06
C SER A 100 1.85 18.58 -4.85
N GLY A 101 1.61 18.94 -3.60
CA GLY A 101 0.55 19.89 -3.23
C GLY A 101 -0.81 19.26 -2.98
N ASP A 102 -0.96 17.95 -3.16
CA ASP A 102 -2.24 17.28 -2.91
C ASP A 102 -2.53 17.19 -1.40
N THR A 103 -3.83 17.25 -1.08
CA THR A 103 -4.35 16.93 0.25
C THR A 103 -5.42 15.86 0.10
N LEU A 104 -5.76 15.17 1.19
CA LEU A 104 -6.83 14.18 1.12
C LEU A 104 -8.16 14.79 0.72
N SER A 105 -8.45 16.02 1.17
CA SER A 105 -9.67 16.73 0.77
C SER A 105 -9.69 17.01 -0.73
N ALA A 106 -8.56 17.46 -1.29
CA ALA A 106 -8.46 17.71 -2.73
C ALA A 106 -8.60 16.44 -3.54
N ILE A 107 -7.96 15.34 -3.07
CA ILE A 107 -8.07 14.04 -3.71
C ILE A 107 -9.52 13.55 -3.67
N SER A 108 -10.17 13.69 -2.51
CA SER A 108 -11.57 13.29 -2.34
C SER A 108 -12.50 14.04 -3.30
N LYS A 109 -12.25 15.32 -3.48
CA LYS A 109 -13.02 16.10 -4.44
C LYS A 109 -12.81 15.61 -5.86
N THR A 110 -11.59 15.23 -6.21
CA THR A 110 -11.27 14.72 -7.55
C THR A 110 -11.89 13.36 -7.81
N VAL A 111 -11.80 12.43 -6.84
CA VAL A 111 -12.24 11.04 -7.07
C VAL A 111 -13.72 10.80 -6.74
N TYR A 112 -14.30 11.57 -5.82
CA TYR A 112 -15.70 11.41 -5.40
C TYR A 112 -16.57 12.60 -5.72
N GLY A 113 -15.96 13.72 -6.13
CA GLY A 113 -16.69 14.95 -6.33
C GLY A 113 -17.06 15.68 -5.05
N ASN A 114 -16.54 15.25 -3.90
CA ASN A 114 -16.90 15.80 -2.59
C ASN A 114 -15.68 15.76 -1.66
N ALA A 115 -15.16 16.94 -1.32
CA ALA A 115 -13.99 17.04 -0.43
C ALA A 115 -14.25 16.53 0.98
N ASN A 116 -15.50 16.54 1.42
CA ASN A 116 -15.87 16.09 2.76
C ASN A 116 -15.76 14.59 2.97
N LEU A 117 -15.56 13.82 1.89
CA LEU A 117 -15.36 12.37 1.97
C LEU A 117 -13.90 11.97 2.20
N TYR A 118 -13.03 12.93 2.49
CA TYR A 118 -11.60 12.66 2.69
C TYR A 118 -11.36 11.62 3.80
N ASN A 119 -12.21 11.58 4.80
CA ASN A 119 -12.07 10.63 5.90
C ASN A 119 -12.23 9.19 5.43
N LYS A 120 -13.04 8.97 4.41
CA LYS A 120 -13.22 7.65 3.80
C LYS A 120 -11.92 7.16 3.19
N ILE A 121 -11.17 8.05 2.54
CA ILE A 121 -9.85 7.72 1.99
C ILE A 121 -8.87 7.43 3.11
N PHE A 122 -8.87 8.25 4.15
CA PHE A 122 -8.00 8.05 5.30
C PHE A 122 -8.23 6.67 5.95
N GLU A 123 -9.47 6.33 6.24
CA GLU A 123 -9.80 5.04 6.85
C GLU A 123 -9.42 3.86 5.95
N ALA A 124 -9.56 4.02 4.63
CA ALA A 124 -9.22 2.98 3.67
C ALA A 124 -7.72 2.67 3.62
N ASN A 125 -6.89 3.60 4.08
CA ASN A 125 -5.43 3.46 4.05
C ASN A 125 -4.81 3.29 5.43
N ARG A 126 -5.63 3.17 6.47
CA ARG A 126 -5.14 2.82 7.79
C ARG A 126 -4.83 1.32 7.85
N PRO A 127 -3.86 0.92 8.67
CA PRO A 127 -3.01 1.75 9.53
C PRO A 127 -1.74 2.27 8.86
N MET A 128 -1.53 2.03 7.55
CA MET A 128 -0.37 2.57 6.84
C MET A 128 -0.33 4.10 6.96
N LEU A 129 -1.46 4.74 6.78
CA LEU A 129 -1.60 6.18 6.92
C LEU A 129 -2.06 6.50 8.35
N SER A 130 -1.18 7.13 9.12
CA SER A 130 -1.45 7.41 10.54
C SER A 130 -2.21 8.71 10.76
N SER A 131 -2.22 9.60 9.76
CA SER A 131 -2.88 10.90 9.84
C SER A 131 -3.20 11.38 8.43
N PRO A 132 -4.31 12.12 8.22
CA PRO A 132 -4.64 12.67 6.90
C PRO A 132 -3.56 13.58 6.33
N ASP A 133 -2.70 14.15 7.18
CA ASP A 133 -1.63 15.06 6.75
C ASP A 133 -0.33 14.35 6.39
N LYS A 134 -0.28 13.04 6.54
CA LYS A 134 0.97 12.28 6.36
C LYS A 134 1.12 11.71 4.95
N ILE A 135 0.43 12.28 3.99
CA ILE A 135 0.62 11.90 2.59
C ILE A 135 1.80 12.65 1.99
N TYR A 136 2.41 12.07 0.95
CA TYR A 136 3.58 12.64 0.29
C TYR A 136 3.52 12.34 -1.22
N PRO A 137 4.16 13.17 -2.05
CA PRO A 137 4.16 12.93 -3.50
C PRO A 137 4.76 11.56 -3.84
N GLY A 138 4.11 10.85 -4.75
CA GLY A 138 4.53 9.52 -5.15
C GLY A 138 3.89 8.40 -4.35
N GLN A 139 3.26 8.72 -3.22
CA GLN A 139 2.54 7.71 -2.43
C GLN A 139 1.30 7.23 -3.19
N THR A 140 1.06 5.93 -3.19
CA THR A 140 -0.14 5.36 -3.79
C THR A 140 -1.15 5.08 -2.69
N LEU A 141 -2.36 5.58 -2.87
CA LEU A 141 -3.44 5.43 -1.90
C LEU A 141 -4.55 4.55 -2.47
N ARG A 142 -5.18 3.79 -1.60
CA ARG A 142 -6.34 2.98 -1.92
C ARG A 142 -7.58 3.88 -1.89
N ILE A 143 -8.35 3.86 -2.98
CA ILE A 143 -9.57 4.67 -3.10
C ILE A 143 -10.77 3.72 -3.18
N PRO A 144 -11.45 3.48 -2.06
CA PRO A 144 -12.60 2.58 -2.07
C PRO A 144 -13.76 3.18 -2.86
N HIS A 145 -14.65 2.31 -3.32
CA HIS A 145 -15.86 2.76 -4.03
C HIS A 145 -16.76 3.57 -3.09
N ASN A 146 -17.38 4.58 -3.66
CA ASN A 146 -18.29 5.43 -2.91
C ASN A 146 -19.66 4.76 -2.72
#